data_e4df6d05d787f57d5e1bdbb0637afdf6
#
_entry.id   e4df6d05d787f57d5e1bdbb0637afdf6
#
_cell.length_a   1.000
_cell.length_b   1.000
_cell.length_c   1.000
_cell.angle_alpha   90.00
_cell.angle_beta   90.00
_cell.angle_gamma   90.00
#
_symmetry.space_group_name_H-M   'P 1'
#
loop_
_entity.id
_entity.type
_entity.pdbx_description
1 polymer ?
#
loop_
_entity_poly.entity_id
_entity_poly.type
_entity_poly.pdbx_seq_one_letter_code
_entity_poly.pdbx_strand_id
1 'polypeptide(L)'
;MIRRIIQIDEEKCNGCGLCAKACHEGAIGMVDGKAKLLRDDYCDGLGDCLPACPMDAISFVEREAAAYDEAAVLAAKKAKEEPQSCGCPGSACQSICAEKPAQAAFVPSRLRNFPIQIKLAPVNAPWFDGADLLIAADCTAYSYGNFHNEFMKDKVTLIACPKLDGVNYAEKLTQIFANNNIRSVTVTRMTVPCCGGLPFAIKTALDGCGKEIPLHIVTISPDGRIMR
;
A
#
# COMPACT_ATOMS: atom_id res chain seq x y z
N MET A 1 40.11 6.84 -19.20
CA MET A 1 40.03 6.68 -20.67
C MET A 1 39.14 7.76 -21.25
N ILE A 2 39.46 8.22 -22.49
CA ILE A 2 38.57 9.17 -23.17
C ILE A 2 37.32 8.42 -23.62
N ARG A 3 36.14 8.91 -23.22
CA ARG A 3 34.87 8.35 -23.63
C ARG A 3 33.76 9.38 -23.66
N ARG A 4 32.67 9.07 -24.37
CA ARG A 4 31.47 9.89 -24.42
C ARG A 4 30.68 9.74 -23.13
N ILE A 5 30.37 10.86 -22.48
CA ILE A 5 29.65 10.94 -21.23
C ILE A 5 28.72 12.14 -21.26
N ILE A 6 27.70 12.19 -20.42
CA ILE A 6 26.84 13.38 -20.34
C ILE A 6 27.49 14.49 -19.54
N GLN A 7 27.16 15.74 -19.92
CA GLN A 7 27.39 16.94 -19.13
C GLN A 7 26.07 17.67 -18.94
N ILE A 8 25.87 18.18 -17.74
CA ILE A 8 24.67 18.94 -17.38
C ILE A 8 25.05 20.40 -17.17
N ASP A 9 24.37 21.28 -17.88
CA ASP A 9 24.49 22.73 -17.73
C ASP A 9 23.62 23.17 -16.54
N GLU A 10 24.27 23.51 -15.42
CA GLU A 10 23.61 23.90 -14.19
C GLU A 10 22.86 25.24 -14.32
N GLU A 11 23.26 26.12 -15.21
CA GLU A 11 22.59 27.42 -15.42
C GLU A 11 21.25 27.21 -16.14
N LYS A 12 21.20 26.30 -17.13
CA LYS A 12 19.98 25.95 -17.85
C LYS A 12 19.04 25.02 -17.04
N CYS A 13 19.59 24.27 -16.09
CA CYS A 13 18.81 23.31 -15.32
C CYS A 13 17.81 24.03 -14.41
N ASN A 14 16.51 23.69 -14.53
CA ASN A 14 15.44 24.21 -13.65
C ASN A 14 15.15 23.34 -12.42
N GLY A 15 15.89 22.24 -12.22
CA GLY A 15 15.74 21.37 -11.05
C GLY A 15 14.54 20.42 -11.08
N CYS A 16 13.90 20.18 -12.22
CA CYS A 16 12.70 19.33 -12.31
C CYS A 16 12.92 17.83 -11.98
N GLY A 17 14.16 17.34 -12.01
CA GLY A 17 14.54 15.98 -11.66
C GLY A 17 14.14 14.88 -12.68
N LEU A 18 13.58 15.24 -13.84
CA LEU A 18 13.14 14.26 -14.84
C LEU A 18 14.30 13.43 -15.39
N CYS A 19 15.46 14.06 -15.62
CA CYS A 19 16.67 13.36 -16.08
C CYS A 19 17.22 12.36 -15.05
N ALA A 20 17.12 12.68 -13.75
CA ALA A 20 17.52 11.74 -12.69
C ALA A 20 16.59 10.52 -12.63
N LYS A 21 15.29 10.69 -12.94
CA LYS A 21 14.33 9.59 -13.06
C LYS A 21 14.54 8.76 -14.32
N ALA A 22 14.93 9.39 -15.43
CA ALA A 22 15.18 8.73 -16.71
C ALA A 22 16.54 8.02 -16.77
N CYS A 23 17.45 8.32 -15.85
CA CYS A 23 18.75 7.65 -15.79
C CYS A 23 18.59 6.26 -15.16
N HIS A 24 18.56 5.22 -15.99
CA HIS A 24 18.40 3.82 -15.55
C HIS A 24 19.56 3.36 -14.67
N GLU A 25 20.77 3.93 -14.87
CA GLU A 25 21.98 3.54 -14.15
C GLU A 25 22.15 4.32 -12.82
N GLY A 26 21.31 5.32 -12.57
CA GLY A 26 21.36 6.12 -11.36
C GLY A 26 22.60 7.01 -11.25
N ALA A 27 23.22 7.35 -12.40
CA ALA A 27 24.39 8.22 -12.47
C ALA A 27 24.07 9.68 -12.16
N ILE A 28 22.79 10.12 -12.36
CA ILE A 28 22.35 11.50 -12.15
C ILE A 28 21.63 11.61 -10.80
N GLY A 29 22.01 12.61 -10.01
CA GLY A 29 21.31 12.97 -8.77
C GLY A 29 20.98 14.45 -8.71
N MET A 30 20.19 14.82 -7.69
CA MET A 30 19.84 16.20 -7.40
C MET A 30 20.72 16.71 -6.25
N VAL A 31 21.45 17.81 -6.51
CA VAL A 31 22.32 18.49 -5.53
C VAL A 31 21.97 19.97 -5.56
N ASP A 32 21.63 20.54 -4.42
CA ASP A 32 21.25 21.95 -4.27
C ASP A 32 20.16 22.41 -5.27
N GLY A 33 19.19 21.52 -5.53
CA GLY A 33 18.08 21.79 -6.45
C GLY A 33 18.43 21.71 -7.94
N LYS A 34 19.63 21.28 -8.31
CA LYS A 34 20.10 21.09 -9.69
C LYS A 34 20.47 19.64 -9.95
N ALA A 35 20.28 19.19 -11.19
CA ALA A 35 20.74 17.88 -11.59
C ALA A 35 22.25 17.88 -11.79
N LYS A 36 22.95 16.87 -11.29
CA LYS A 36 24.39 16.67 -11.45
C LYS A 36 24.72 15.22 -11.79
N LEU A 37 25.75 15.01 -12.60
CA LEU A 37 26.35 13.69 -12.77
C LEU A 37 27.15 13.38 -11.49
N LEU A 38 26.70 12.43 -10.70
CA LEU A 38 27.32 12.11 -9.42
C LEU A 38 28.53 11.18 -9.56
N ARG A 39 28.46 10.27 -10.54
CA ARG A 39 29.50 9.28 -10.79
C ARG A 39 29.67 9.04 -12.28
N ASP A 40 30.89 9.24 -12.78
CA ASP A 40 31.22 9.01 -14.16
C ASP A 40 31.13 7.53 -14.56
N ASP A 41 31.57 6.64 -13.67
CA ASP A 41 31.57 5.17 -13.85
C ASP A 41 30.17 4.54 -13.87
N TYR A 42 29.13 5.28 -13.50
CA TYR A 42 27.73 4.82 -13.60
C TYR A 42 27.06 5.29 -14.91
N CYS A 43 27.60 6.28 -15.59
CA CYS A 43 27.04 6.72 -16.86
C CYS A 43 27.47 5.78 -17.99
N ASP A 44 26.52 5.12 -18.64
CA ASP A 44 26.74 4.24 -19.79
C ASP A 44 27.01 5.00 -21.10
N GLY A 45 26.64 6.29 -21.16
CA GLY A 45 26.80 7.15 -22.35
C GLY A 45 25.71 6.91 -23.41
N LEU A 46 24.61 6.19 -23.10
CA LEU A 46 23.50 5.96 -24.05
C LEU A 46 22.63 7.19 -24.23
N GLY A 47 22.43 7.99 -23.17
CA GLY A 47 21.78 9.30 -23.26
C GLY A 47 20.26 9.32 -23.14
N ASP A 48 19.65 8.32 -22.51
CA ASP A 48 18.19 8.27 -22.23
C ASP A 48 17.70 9.47 -21.43
N CYS A 49 18.61 10.13 -20.71
CA CYS A 49 18.33 11.35 -19.95
C CYS A 49 18.19 12.61 -20.82
N LEU A 50 18.72 12.64 -22.07
CA LEU A 50 18.67 13.82 -22.93
C LEU A 50 17.24 14.19 -23.32
N PRO A 51 16.42 13.28 -23.89
CA PRO A 51 15.04 13.59 -24.29
C PRO A 51 14.14 13.90 -23.09
N ALA A 52 14.55 13.49 -21.89
CA ALA A 52 13.80 13.76 -20.67
C ALA A 52 13.98 15.18 -20.12
N CYS A 53 14.96 15.95 -20.63
CA CYS A 53 15.24 17.30 -20.16
C CYS A 53 14.42 18.35 -20.92
N PRO A 54 13.40 19.00 -20.31
CA PRO A 54 12.58 20.00 -20.98
C PRO A 54 13.33 21.31 -21.26
N MET A 55 14.50 21.49 -20.61
CA MET A 55 15.32 22.71 -20.75
C MET A 55 16.52 22.54 -21.68
N ASP A 56 16.65 21.34 -22.28
CA ASP A 56 17.80 20.99 -23.13
C ASP A 56 19.18 21.31 -22.45
N ALA A 57 19.22 21.04 -21.14
CA ALA A 57 20.37 21.31 -20.29
C ALA A 57 21.41 20.17 -20.29
N ILE A 58 21.20 19.09 -21.04
CA ILE A 58 22.05 17.90 -21.05
C ILE A 58 22.66 17.74 -22.45
N SER A 59 23.97 17.57 -22.51
CA SER A 59 24.70 17.32 -23.74
C SER A 59 25.70 16.18 -23.56
N PHE A 60 26.21 15.64 -24.67
CA PHE A 60 27.34 14.74 -24.66
C PHE A 60 28.64 15.50 -24.76
N VAL A 61 29.62 15.02 -24.00
CA VAL A 61 31.01 15.49 -24.11
C VAL A 61 31.95 14.28 -24.16
N GLU A 62 33.03 14.41 -24.89
CA GLU A 62 34.13 13.44 -24.85
C GLU A 62 35.21 13.98 -23.91
N ARG A 63 35.42 13.29 -22.81
CA ARG A 63 36.45 13.64 -21.83
C ARG A 63 37.04 12.40 -21.18
N GLU A 64 38.11 12.59 -20.48
CA GLU A 64 38.66 11.54 -19.64
C GLU A 64 37.69 11.26 -18.49
N ALA A 65 37.25 10.02 -18.40
CA ALA A 65 36.32 9.54 -17.36
C ALA A 65 36.64 8.08 -16.98
N ALA A 66 36.21 7.68 -15.79
CA ALA A 66 36.31 6.31 -15.35
C ALA A 66 35.53 5.40 -16.31
N ALA A 67 35.98 4.15 -16.50
CA ALA A 67 35.28 3.17 -17.29
C ALA A 67 33.90 2.89 -16.67
N TYR A 68 32.89 2.56 -17.51
CA TYR A 68 31.60 2.16 -17.01
C TYR A 68 31.71 0.85 -16.21
N ASP A 69 31.16 0.84 -14.99
CA ASP A 69 31.20 -0.30 -14.08
C ASP A 69 29.78 -0.85 -13.89
N GLU A 70 29.41 -1.78 -14.77
CA GLU A 70 28.13 -2.47 -14.73
C GLU A 70 27.93 -3.25 -13.41
N ALA A 71 28.99 -3.83 -12.85
CA ALA A 71 28.90 -4.60 -11.62
C ALA A 71 28.55 -3.68 -10.42
N ALA A 72 29.17 -2.51 -10.35
CA ALA A 72 28.87 -1.50 -9.32
C ALA A 72 27.44 -0.96 -9.48
N VAL A 73 26.98 -0.71 -10.70
CA VAL A 73 25.61 -0.28 -11.00
C VAL A 73 24.59 -1.33 -10.56
N LEU A 74 24.79 -2.59 -10.91
CA LEU A 74 23.92 -3.71 -10.51
C LEU A 74 23.89 -3.89 -9.00
N ALA A 75 25.02 -3.75 -8.32
CA ALA A 75 25.10 -3.80 -6.86
C ALA A 75 24.32 -2.62 -6.23
N ALA A 76 24.44 -1.42 -6.77
CA ALA A 76 23.70 -0.25 -6.30
C ALA A 76 22.19 -0.34 -6.57
N LYS A 77 21.77 -0.93 -7.70
CA LYS A 77 20.37 -1.24 -7.99
C LYS A 77 19.81 -2.24 -6.99
N LYS A 78 20.50 -3.35 -6.72
CA LYS A 78 20.11 -4.33 -5.70
C LYS A 78 19.99 -3.72 -4.30
N ALA A 79 20.93 -2.85 -3.92
CA ALA A 79 20.87 -2.14 -2.63
C ALA A 79 19.70 -1.13 -2.55
N LYS A 80 19.20 -0.62 -3.68
CA LYS A 80 17.99 0.23 -3.75
C LYS A 80 16.71 -0.59 -3.82
N GLU A 81 16.77 -1.82 -4.31
CA GLU A 81 15.64 -2.78 -4.37
C GLU A 81 15.44 -3.53 -3.04
N GLU A 82 16.39 -3.48 -2.10
CA GLU A 82 16.07 -3.84 -0.73
C GLU A 82 14.93 -2.91 -0.29
N PRO A 83 13.77 -3.46 0.14
CA PRO A 83 12.62 -2.66 0.47
C PRO A 83 13.05 -1.70 1.58
N GLN A 84 13.25 -0.43 1.23
CA GLN A 84 13.28 0.63 2.21
C GLN A 84 11.95 0.50 2.95
N SER A 85 11.99 -0.08 4.14
CA SER A 85 10.84 -0.10 5.01
C SER A 85 10.42 1.37 5.13
N CYS A 86 9.38 1.75 4.39
CA CYS A 86 8.74 3.02 4.67
C CYS A 86 8.46 2.96 6.16
N GLY A 87 8.93 3.93 6.94
CA GLY A 87 8.89 3.92 8.41
C GLY A 87 7.48 3.88 9.01
N CYS A 88 6.49 3.39 8.26
CA CYS A 88 5.16 3.11 8.72
C CYS A 88 5.15 1.75 9.42
N PRO A 89 4.80 1.67 10.71
CA PRO A 89 4.73 0.40 11.47
C PRO A 89 3.89 -0.68 10.79
N GLY A 90 2.91 -0.32 9.96
CA GLY A 90 2.08 -1.25 9.20
C GLY A 90 2.75 -1.86 7.96
N SER A 91 3.96 -1.43 7.59
CA SER A 91 4.74 -1.99 6.48
C SER A 91 6.03 -2.66 6.97
N ALA A 92 6.28 -2.66 8.28
CA ALA A 92 7.44 -3.32 8.86
C ALA A 92 7.34 -4.84 8.68
N CYS A 93 8.40 -5.47 8.15
CA CYS A 93 8.50 -6.92 8.07
C CYS A 93 8.58 -7.52 9.47
N GLN A 94 7.69 -8.46 9.76
CA GLN A 94 7.67 -9.21 11.02
C GLN A 94 7.74 -10.70 10.73
N SER A 95 8.65 -11.41 11.36
CA SER A 95 8.69 -12.88 11.32
C SER A 95 7.82 -13.43 12.46
N ILE A 96 6.81 -14.21 12.14
CA ILE A 96 5.88 -14.82 13.11
C ILE A 96 6.14 -16.32 13.11
N CYS A 97 6.54 -16.86 14.28
CA CYS A 97 6.66 -18.30 14.47
C CYS A 97 5.27 -18.86 14.76
N ALA A 98 4.71 -19.62 13.83
CA ALA A 98 3.46 -20.34 14.05
C ALA A 98 3.73 -21.61 14.87
N GLU A 99 2.97 -21.83 15.92
CA GLU A 99 2.94 -23.11 16.64
C GLU A 99 2.41 -24.21 15.72
N LYS A 100 3.01 -25.42 15.77
CA LYS A 100 2.52 -26.56 15.00
C LYS A 100 1.16 -26.96 15.53
N PRO A 101 0.08 -26.97 14.71
CA PRO A 101 -1.24 -27.40 15.16
C PRO A 101 -1.19 -28.91 15.48
N ALA A 102 -1.81 -29.28 16.58
CA ALA A 102 -1.86 -30.69 17.03
C ALA A 102 -2.67 -31.57 16.07
N GLN A 103 -3.67 -31.06 15.39
CA GLN A 103 -4.44 -31.69 14.29
C GLN A 103 -5.14 -30.63 13.47
N ALA A 104 -5.07 -30.72 12.13
CA ALA A 104 -5.81 -29.83 11.24
C ALA A 104 -7.27 -30.30 11.13
N ALA A 105 -8.20 -29.67 11.84
CA ALA A 105 -9.63 -29.87 11.61
C ALA A 105 -10.07 -29.01 10.40
N PHE A 106 -10.82 -29.61 9.48
CA PHE A 106 -11.43 -28.89 8.37
C PHE A 106 -12.46 -27.89 8.92
N VAL A 107 -12.26 -26.60 8.62
CA VAL A 107 -13.20 -25.53 8.97
C VAL A 107 -13.98 -25.16 7.69
N PRO A 108 -15.29 -25.40 7.62
CA PRO A 108 -16.09 -25.02 6.46
C PRO A 108 -16.17 -23.48 6.35
N SER A 109 -16.30 -22.98 5.12
CA SER A 109 -16.53 -21.56 4.90
C SER A 109 -17.83 -21.10 5.57
N ARG A 110 -17.77 -19.94 6.24
CA ARG A 110 -18.93 -19.26 6.85
C ARG A 110 -19.37 -18.04 6.04
N LEU A 111 -18.83 -17.88 4.82
CA LEU A 111 -19.20 -16.79 3.94
C LEU A 111 -20.66 -16.92 3.50
N ARG A 112 -21.42 -15.82 3.60
CA ARG A 112 -22.87 -15.77 3.30
C ARG A 112 -23.23 -14.86 2.14
N ASN A 113 -22.28 -14.07 1.65
CA ASN A 113 -22.48 -13.10 0.56
C ASN A 113 -21.25 -13.00 -0.34
N PHE A 114 -21.49 -12.60 -1.56
CA PHE A 114 -20.46 -12.19 -2.52
C PHE A 114 -21.06 -11.14 -3.45
N PRO A 115 -20.33 -10.08 -3.83
CA PRO A 115 -18.95 -9.77 -3.50
C PRO A 115 -18.76 -9.31 -2.04
N ILE A 116 -17.52 -9.44 -1.52
CA ILE A 116 -17.17 -9.07 -0.14
C ILE A 116 -16.45 -7.74 -0.03
N GLN A 117 -15.77 -7.29 -1.08
CA GLN A 117 -15.10 -5.99 -1.08
C GLN A 117 -16.12 -4.85 -1.01
N ILE A 118 -15.93 -3.90 -0.06
CA ILE A 118 -16.83 -2.74 0.07
C ILE A 118 -16.99 -2.01 -1.25
N LYS A 119 -15.91 -1.84 -2.01
CA LYS A 119 -15.94 -1.16 -3.33
C LYS A 119 -16.86 -1.85 -4.34
N LEU A 120 -16.99 -3.16 -4.27
CA LEU A 120 -17.75 -3.97 -5.22
C LEU A 120 -19.15 -4.31 -4.71
N ALA A 121 -19.37 -4.32 -3.39
CA ALA A 121 -20.66 -4.63 -2.81
C ALA A 121 -21.74 -3.63 -3.29
N PRO A 122 -22.94 -4.08 -3.67
CA PRO A 122 -24.04 -3.18 -3.98
C PRO A 122 -24.50 -2.41 -2.75
N VAL A 123 -25.09 -1.23 -2.94
CA VAL A 123 -25.67 -0.46 -1.82
C VAL A 123 -26.88 -1.17 -1.24
N ASN A 124 -27.71 -1.77 -2.09
CA ASN A 124 -28.89 -2.54 -1.69
C ASN A 124 -28.70 -3.99 -2.14
N ALA A 125 -28.85 -4.92 -1.18
CA ALA A 125 -28.83 -6.33 -1.46
C ALA A 125 -29.71 -7.08 -0.45
N PRO A 126 -30.37 -8.19 -0.85
CA PRO A 126 -31.27 -8.92 0.03
C PRO A 126 -30.61 -9.44 1.31
N TRP A 127 -29.30 -9.73 1.26
CA TRP A 127 -28.57 -10.24 2.42
C TRP A 127 -28.29 -9.19 3.50
N PHE A 128 -28.51 -7.89 3.23
CA PHE A 128 -28.37 -6.84 4.25
C PHE A 128 -29.60 -6.72 5.16
N ASP A 129 -30.75 -7.20 4.73
CA ASP A 129 -31.97 -7.09 5.54
C ASP A 129 -31.90 -7.95 6.80
N GLY A 130 -32.03 -7.28 7.95
CA GLY A 130 -31.91 -7.93 9.27
C GLY A 130 -30.51 -8.48 9.58
N ALA A 131 -29.46 -8.03 8.88
CA ALA A 131 -28.13 -8.58 9.01
C ALA A 131 -27.36 -8.05 10.22
N ASP A 132 -26.57 -8.92 10.82
CA ASP A 132 -25.37 -8.55 11.57
C ASP A 132 -24.22 -8.43 10.58
N LEU A 133 -23.61 -7.27 10.49
CA LEU A 133 -22.59 -6.98 9.51
C LEU A 133 -21.19 -7.09 10.13
N LEU A 134 -20.31 -7.84 9.48
CA LEU A 134 -18.86 -7.83 9.75
C LEU A 134 -18.17 -6.95 8.70
N ILE A 135 -17.45 -5.94 9.15
CA ILE A 135 -16.53 -5.17 8.30
C ILE A 135 -15.11 -5.45 8.75
N ALA A 136 -14.36 -6.19 7.93
CA ALA A 136 -13.05 -6.69 8.29
C ALA A 136 -11.94 -5.99 7.48
N ALA A 137 -10.87 -5.59 8.17
CA ALA A 137 -9.66 -5.21 7.46
C ALA A 137 -9.05 -6.46 6.77
N ASP A 138 -8.59 -6.34 5.55
CA ASP A 138 -8.15 -7.46 4.69
C ASP A 138 -7.17 -8.42 5.39
N CYS A 139 -6.26 -7.90 6.22
CA CYS A 139 -5.26 -8.70 6.91
C CYS A 139 -5.81 -9.54 8.07
N THR A 140 -7.00 -9.23 8.62
CA THR A 140 -7.49 -9.84 9.87
C THR A 140 -7.83 -11.32 9.73
N ALA A 141 -8.41 -11.71 8.60
CA ALA A 141 -8.75 -13.11 8.33
C ALA A 141 -7.52 -14.01 8.16
N TYR A 142 -6.41 -13.44 7.69
CA TYR A 142 -5.15 -14.16 7.52
C TYR A 142 -4.34 -14.24 8.81
N SER A 143 -4.52 -13.27 9.72
CA SER A 143 -3.79 -13.24 10.99
C SER A 143 -4.47 -14.10 12.07
N TYR A 144 -5.81 -14.19 12.06
CA TYR A 144 -6.58 -14.89 13.09
C TYR A 144 -7.11 -16.24 12.59
N GLY A 145 -6.53 -17.35 13.07
CA GLY A 145 -6.81 -18.69 12.55
C GLY A 145 -8.26 -19.19 12.68
N ASN A 146 -9.04 -18.70 13.65
CA ASN A 146 -10.44 -19.09 13.84
C ASN A 146 -11.45 -18.08 13.27
N PHE A 147 -11.03 -17.28 12.28
CA PHE A 147 -11.80 -16.14 11.78
C PHE A 147 -13.20 -16.49 11.29
N HIS A 148 -13.34 -17.60 10.56
CA HIS A 148 -14.64 -18.04 10.05
C HIS A 148 -15.65 -18.37 11.15
N ASN A 149 -15.22 -19.05 12.21
CA ASN A 149 -16.13 -19.48 13.28
C ASN A 149 -16.45 -18.35 14.25
N GLU A 150 -15.52 -17.45 14.51
CA GLU A 150 -15.68 -16.42 15.54
C GLU A 150 -16.25 -15.12 14.99
N PHE A 151 -15.80 -14.71 13.82
CA PHE A 151 -16.20 -13.41 13.26
C PHE A 151 -17.20 -13.51 12.12
N MET A 152 -17.04 -14.47 11.18
CA MET A 152 -17.90 -14.56 9.99
C MET A 152 -19.21 -15.32 10.23
N LYS A 153 -19.23 -16.23 11.22
CA LYS A 153 -20.41 -17.04 11.51
C LYS A 153 -21.63 -16.15 11.74
N ASP A 154 -22.70 -16.43 11.00
CA ASP A 154 -24.00 -15.76 11.06
C ASP A 154 -23.99 -14.25 10.70
N LYS A 155 -22.90 -13.77 10.08
CA LYS A 155 -22.76 -12.37 9.65
C LYS A 155 -22.62 -12.23 8.14
N VAL A 156 -23.08 -11.11 7.62
CA VAL A 156 -22.74 -10.64 6.28
C VAL A 156 -21.36 -9.99 6.35
N THR A 157 -20.45 -10.38 5.47
CA THR A 157 -19.04 -9.96 5.56
C THR A 157 -18.69 -8.98 4.44
N LEU A 158 -18.13 -7.84 4.81
CA LEU A 158 -17.46 -6.91 3.91
C LEU A 158 -16.00 -6.75 4.33
N ILE A 159 -15.11 -6.54 3.35
CA ILE A 159 -13.68 -6.34 3.60
C ILE A 159 -13.16 -5.08 2.93
N ALA A 160 -12.07 -4.53 3.49
CA ALA A 160 -11.43 -3.31 2.98
C ALA A 160 -10.02 -3.12 3.50
N CYS A 161 -9.18 -2.42 2.73
CA CYS A 161 -7.87 -1.94 3.17
C CYS A 161 -7.74 -0.42 2.96
N PRO A 162 -7.85 0.41 4.00
CA PRO A 162 -7.75 1.87 3.87
C PRO A 162 -6.45 2.36 3.25
N LYS A 163 -5.38 1.57 3.41
CA LYS A 163 -4.06 1.91 2.86
C LYS A 163 -3.96 1.64 1.36
N LEU A 164 -4.57 0.55 0.89
CA LEU A 164 -4.43 0.09 -0.50
C LEU A 164 -5.54 0.64 -1.42
N ASP A 165 -6.75 0.76 -0.92
CA ASP A 165 -7.90 1.07 -1.76
C ASP A 165 -8.00 2.53 -2.20
N GLY A 166 -7.42 3.46 -1.45
CA GLY A 166 -7.37 4.88 -1.79
C GLY A 166 -8.74 5.57 -1.95
N VAL A 167 -9.78 5.06 -1.28
CA VAL A 167 -11.16 5.56 -1.38
C VAL A 167 -11.73 5.96 -0.03
N ASN A 168 -12.73 6.84 -0.05
CA ASN A 168 -13.53 7.16 1.12
C ASN A 168 -14.67 6.15 1.27
N TYR A 169 -14.55 5.23 2.22
CA TYR A 169 -15.60 4.24 2.49
C TYR A 169 -16.85 4.83 3.14
N ALA A 170 -16.73 5.99 3.82
CA ALA A 170 -17.82 6.54 4.61
C ALA A 170 -19.06 6.80 3.76
N GLU A 171 -18.91 7.36 2.57
CA GLU A 171 -20.04 7.65 1.66
C GLU A 171 -20.83 6.40 1.30
N LYS A 172 -20.14 5.35 0.87
CA LYS A 172 -20.79 4.10 0.47
C LYS A 172 -21.41 3.37 1.65
N LEU A 173 -20.71 3.34 2.78
CA LEU A 173 -21.21 2.72 4.01
C LEU A 173 -22.42 3.48 4.55
N THR A 174 -22.44 4.81 4.50
CA THR A 174 -23.62 5.63 4.85
C THR A 174 -24.83 5.19 4.03
N GLN A 175 -24.66 5.02 2.72
CA GLN A 175 -25.74 4.56 1.83
C GLN A 175 -26.20 3.13 2.20
N ILE A 176 -25.27 2.22 2.47
CA ILE A 176 -25.60 0.84 2.89
C ILE A 176 -26.39 0.86 4.21
N PHE A 177 -25.93 1.61 5.20
CA PHE A 177 -26.59 1.68 6.52
C PHE A 177 -27.96 2.38 6.43
N ALA A 178 -28.06 3.46 5.67
CA ALA A 178 -29.32 4.20 5.51
C ALA A 178 -30.40 3.39 4.78
N ASN A 179 -30.04 2.64 3.74
CA ASN A 179 -30.99 1.95 2.87
C ASN A 179 -31.32 0.52 3.28
N ASN A 180 -30.62 -0.06 4.26
CA ASN A 180 -30.83 -1.43 4.67
C ASN A 180 -31.09 -1.54 6.18
N ASN A 181 -31.80 -2.59 6.61
CA ASN A 181 -32.07 -2.87 8.01
C ASN A 181 -30.91 -3.66 8.64
N ILE A 182 -29.83 -2.94 9.02
CA ILE A 182 -28.65 -3.54 9.68
C ILE A 182 -28.89 -3.57 11.19
N ARG A 183 -28.73 -4.74 11.81
CA ARG A 183 -28.93 -4.93 13.26
C ARG A 183 -27.71 -4.52 14.08
N SER A 184 -26.52 -4.86 13.60
CA SER A 184 -25.27 -4.54 14.28
C SER A 184 -24.10 -4.49 13.31
N VAL A 185 -23.04 -3.79 13.68
CA VAL A 185 -21.78 -3.73 12.94
C VAL A 185 -20.63 -4.18 13.83
N THR A 186 -19.95 -5.24 13.42
CA THR A 186 -18.68 -5.67 14.03
C THR A 186 -17.54 -5.29 13.10
N VAL A 187 -16.52 -4.64 13.64
CA VAL A 187 -15.31 -4.25 12.90
C VAL A 187 -14.13 -5.05 13.42
N THR A 188 -13.41 -5.73 12.53
CA THR A 188 -12.11 -6.30 12.87
C THR A 188 -11.01 -5.50 12.20
N ARG A 189 -10.01 -5.08 13.00
CA ARG A 189 -8.86 -4.30 12.52
C ARG A 189 -7.56 -4.86 13.08
N MET A 190 -6.46 -4.57 12.40
CA MET A 190 -5.12 -4.86 12.94
C MET A 190 -4.67 -3.76 13.91
N THR A 191 -3.71 -4.08 14.79
CA THR A 191 -3.06 -3.11 15.69
C THR A 191 -2.27 -2.04 14.96
N VAL A 192 -1.94 -2.26 13.67
CA VAL A 192 -1.12 -1.35 12.87
C VAL A 192 -1.85 -0.04 12.53
N PRO A 193 -1.16 1.11 12.47
CA PRO A 193 -1.77 2.42 12.27
C PRO A 193 -2.60 2.55 11.01
N CYS A 194 -2.19 1.89 9.91
CA CYS A 194 -2.92 1.96 8.63
C CYS A 194 -4.35 1.45 8.71
N CYS A 195 -4.68 0.55 9.65
CA CYS A 195 -6.04 0.07 9.87
C CYS A 195 -6.94 1.08 10.63
N GLY A 196 -6.39 2.16 11.18
CA GLY A 196 -7.15 3.17 11.93
C GLY A 196 -8.21 3.89 11.09
N GLY A 197 -7.99 4.01 9.79
CA GLY A 197 -8.94 4.63 8.86
C GLY A 197 -10.26 3.86 8.71
N LEU A 198 -10.27 2.54 8.91
CA LEU A 198 -11.49 1.75 8.74
C LEU A 198 -12.53 2.02 9.83
N PRO A 199 -12.21 1.92 11.14
CA PRO A 199 -13.15 2.32 12.19
C PRO A 199 -13.59 3.79 12.11
N PHE A 200 -12.71 4.68 11.68
CA PHE A 200 -13.05 6.08 11.48
C PHE A 200 -14.13 6.26 10.40
N ALA A 201 -13.94 5.66 9.22
CA ALA A 201 -14.91 5.71 8.13
C ALA A 201 -16.26 5.10 8.53
N ILE A 202 -16.26 4.01 9.30
CA ILE A 202 -17.49 3.35 9.77
C ILE A 202 -18.23 4.24 10.76
N LYS A 203 -17.54 4.86 11.73
CA LYS A 203 -18.16 5.81 12.66
C LYS A 203 -18.78 6.97 11.92
N THR A 204 -18.05 7.60 11.00
CA THR A 204 -18.57 8.68 10.15
C THR A 204 -19.82 8.23 9.38
N ALA A 205 -19.83 7.01 8.87
CA ALA A 205 -20.99 6.47 8.15
C ALA A 205 -22.20 6.20 9.06
N LEU A 206 -21.98 5.74 10.29
CA LEU A 206 -23.02 5.54 11.28
C LEU A 206 -23.63 6.88 11.73
N ASP A 207 -22.80 7.88 11.97
CA ASP A 207 -23.26 9.24 12.32
C ASP A 207 -24.10 9.86 11.19
N GLY A 208 -23.74 9.57 9.93
CA GLY A 208 -24.41 10.09 8.74
C GLY A 208 -25.65 9.31 8.28
N CYS A 209 -25.88 8.07 8.75
CA CYS A 209 -26.98 7.23 8.25
C CYS A 209 -28.36 7.51 8.89
N GLY A 210 -28.41 8.28 9.97
CA GLY A 210 -29.65 8.61 10.68
C GLY A 210 -30.28 7.45 11.47
N LYS A 211 -29.52 6.36 11.71
CA LYS A 211 -29.98 5.19 12.46
C LYS A 211 -29.03 4.88 13.61
N GLU A 212 -29.56 4.39 14.71
CA GLU A 212 -28.75 3.88 15.82
C GLU A 212 -28.43 2.41 15.58
N ILE A 213 -27.20 2.11 15.16
CA ILE A 213 -26.72 0.75 14.89
C ILE A 213 -25.57 0.46 15.85
N PRO A 214 -25.66 -0.59 16.69
CA PRO A 214 -24.59 -0.95 17.61
C PRO A 214 -23.28 -1.26 16.87
N LEU A 215 -22.18 -0.67 17.34
CA LEU A 215 -20.83 -0.86 16.79
C LEU A 215 -19.93 -1.58 17.78
N HIS A 216 -19.34 -2.69 17.35
CA HIS A 216 -18.32 -3.42 18.10
C HIS A 216 -17.00 -3.47 17.33
N ILE A 217 -15.91 -3.02 17.96
CA ILE A 217 -14.57 -2.97 17.33
C ILE A 217 -13.66 -3.99 18.03
N VAL A 218 -13.09 -4.90 17.25
CA VAL A 218 -12.12 -5.88 17.69
C VAL A 218 -10.78 -5.61 17.03
N THR A 219 -9.73 -5.53 17.84
CA THR A 219 -8.36 -5.31 17.35
C THR A 219 -7.58 -6.62 17.43
N ILE A 220 -6.90 -6.98 16.35
CA ILE A 220 -6.11 -8.20 16.21
C ILE A 220 -4.65 -7.81 15.97
N SER A 221 -3.73 -8.45 16.67
CA SER A 221 -2.29 -8.28 16.47
C SER A 221 -1.81 -9.14 15.29
N PRO A 222 -0.64 -8.83 14.69
CA PRO A 222 -0.10 -9.61 13.58
C PRO A 222 0.14 -11.10 13.90
N ASP A 223 0.39 -11.43 15.16
CA ASP A 223 0.53 -12.81 15.65
C ASP A 223 -0.82 -13.51 15.95
N GLY A 224 -1.94 -12.88 15.59
CA GLY A 224 -3.27 -13.46 15.67
C GLY A 224 -3.92 -13.40 17.06
N ARG A 225 -3.48 -12.52 17.95
CA ARG A 225 -4.11 -12.35 19.27
C ARG A 225 -5.16 -11.24 19.23
N ILE A 226 -6.29 -11.48 19.89
CA ILE A 226 -7.30 -10.44 20.11
C ILE A 226 -6.81 -9.55 21.25
N MET A 227 -6.71 -8.25 20.96
CA MET A 227 -6.34 -7.23 21.94
C MET A 227 -7.59 -6.78 22.71
N ARG A 228 -7.53 -6.84 24.01
CA ARG A 228 -8.60 -6.39 24.92
C ARG A 228 -8.40 -4.95 25.36
#